data_7f9df934e515dc9597fbd767defeee5a
#
_entry.id   7f9df934e515dc9597fbd767defeee5a
#
_cell.length_a   1.000
_cell.length_b   1.000
_cell.length_c   1.000
_cell.angle_alpha   90.00
_cell.angle_beta   90.00
_cell.angle_gamma   90.00
#
_symmetry.space_group_name_H-M   'P 1'
#
loop_
_entity.id
_entity.type
_entity.pdbx_description
1 polymer ?
#
loop_
_entity_poly.entity_id
_entity_poly.type
_entity_poly.pdbx_seq_one_letter_code
_entity_poly.pdbx_strand_id
1 'polypeptide(L)'
;MVLEKRVLLGCILGCILGCMLACICEARDTNEDFVVVELEQNVTALEPLKGLVFWQDLARSKHATYGSAIALEFLYLLYSDVVVGAAADGTPTYDWSSFEGALDAARARGHQTVVRLRYTEPGAAATAVPAHIKASSGYAETTNVLSSGETVHYPDWSSAALMAFHKRFYTDLARRYDGDSRVAFFQSGFGHWAEYHTSGTRVALGTNFPTKDFQAEFLQHVEPLFVQTPLSFGINSASATYSPVTERAELAALSYGLFDDSFMHAQHDVWQGGGYNERLLLAYNHTTRHLRAPVGGEISYYTSADQHDFLAPHGIHGTTWENASAKYHITYMLANDCLGGAYATPDRVRTAGMHAGYHLVVTDYRVARTRARVTVRNTGIAPVYHPLFVTVNGVRAERSMQRLAPGTSATYEVTGLDIDLANITATLTITSDKLYPGQHVPFEAHVSANTADTASVPRLLLAATLLLTLGVSLLW
;
A
#
# COMPACT_ATOMS: atom_id res chain seq x y z
N MET A 1 67.49 -5.29 10.90
CA MET A 1 66.61 -4.20 10.42
C MET A 1 66.30 -4.20 8.91
N VAL A 2 67.24 -4.56 8.05
CA VAL A 2 67.01 -4.61 6.58
C VAL A 2 66.29 -5.92 6.15
N LEU A 3 66.56 -7.03 6.84
CA LEU A 3 65.96 -8.34 6.53
C LEU A 3 64.47 -8.42 6.92
N GLU A 4 64.10 -7.84 8.06
CA GLU A 4 62.68 -7.82 8.51
C GLU A 4 61.75 -6.98 7.61
N LYS A 5 62.27 -5.89 7.06
CA LYS A 5 61.49 -5.06 6.08
C LYS A 5 61.21 -5.78 4.79
N ARG A 6 62.11 -6.70 4.33
CA ARG A 6 61.92 -7.47 3.11
C ARG A 6 60.86 -8.59 3.27
N VAL A 7 60.83 -9.22 4.45
CA VAL A 7 59.82 -10.24 4.75
C VAL A 7 58.41 -9.62 4.90
N LEU A 8 58.30 -8.46 5.55
CA LEU A 8 57.04 -7.76 5.71
C LEU A 8 56.48 -7.25 4.36
N LEU A 9 57.35 -6.75 3.47
CA LEU A 9 56.95 -6.34 2.14
C LEU A 9 56.49 -7.50 1.25
N GLY A 10 57.12 -8.67 1.35
CA GLY A 10 56.75 -9.91 0.66
C GLY A 10 55.36 -10.43 1.12
N CYS A 11 55.10 -10.40 2.44
CA CYS A 11 53.78 -10.79 2.98
C CYS A 11 52.67 -9.83 2.57
N ILE A 12 52.89 -8.53 2.55
CA ILE A 12 51.92 -7.54 2.10
C ILE A 12 51.61 -7.68 0.61
N LEU A 13 52.65 -7.86 -0.24
CA LEU A 13 52.44 -8.10 -1.68
C LEU A 13 51.70 -9.42 -1.93
N GLY A 14 52.01 -10.47 -1.18
CA GLY A 14 51.32 -11.76 -1.25
C GLY A 14 49.84 -11.69 -0.86
N CYS A 15 49.51 -10.93 0.21
CA CYS A 15 48.13 -10.68 0.59
C CYS A 15 47.35 -9.81 -0.42
N ILE A 16 47.99 -8.78 -0.99
CA ILE A 16 47.35 -7.93 -2.02
C ILE A 16 47.14 -8.73 -3.30
N LEU A 17 48.09 -9.56 -3.73
CA LEU A 17 47.92 -10.42 -4.89
C LEU A 17 46.89 -11.53 -4.63
N GLY A 18 46.83 -12.08 -3.46
CA GLY A 18 45.80 -13.06 -3.04
C GLY A 18 44.40 -12.45 -3.02
N CYS A 19 44.25 -11.24 -2.46
CA CYS A 19 42.99 -10.50 -2.50
C CYS A 19 42.58 -10.07 -3.92
N MET A 20 43.55 -9.65 -4.77
CA MET A 20 43.23 -9.34 -6.18
C MET A 20 42.85 -10.60 -6.97
N LEU A 21 43.50 -11.74 -6.73
CA LEU A 21 43.11 -13.02 -7.36
C LEU A 21 41.77 -13.52 -6.85
N ALA A 22 41.42 -13.35 -5.57
CA ALA A 22 40.12 -13.68 -5.03
C ALA A 22 39.03 -12.76 -5.62
N CYS A 23 39.27 -11.43 -5.70
CA CYS A 23 38.36 -10.50 -6.38
C CYS A 23 38.23 -10.79 -7.88
N ILE A 24 39.26 -11.28 -8.56
CA ILE A 24 39.22 -11.68 -9.98
C ILE A 24 38.47 -13.01 -10.13
N CYS A 25 38.56 -13.93 -9.18
CA CYS A 25 37.75 -15.16 -9.17
C CYS A 25 36.28 -14.88 -8.89
N GLU A 26 35.94 -13.99 -7.92
CA GLU A 26 34.55 -13.57 -7.71
C GLU A 26 34.00 -12.77 -8.90
N ALA A 27 34.84 -11.99 -9.61
CA ALA A 27 34.44 -11.27 -10.83
C ALA A 27 34.31 -12.19 -12.06
N ARG A 28 34.87 -13.40 -12.04
CA ARG A 28 34.76 -14.35 -13.16
C ARG A 28 33.47 -15.15 -13.20
N ASP A 29 32.73 -15.21 -12.09
CA ASP A 29 31.46 -15.94 -12.04
C ASP A 29 30.24 -15.10 -12.54
N THR A 30 30.47 -13.86 -13.00
CA THR A 30 29.40 -12.95 -13.43
C THR A 30 29.28 -12.78 -14.95
N ASN A 31 30.05 -13.50 -15.75
CA ASN A 31 30.02 -13.36 -17.20
C ASN A 31 29.28 -14.54 -17.87
N GLU A 32 28.08 -14.88 -17.36
CA GLU A 32 27.11 -15.61 -18.17
C GLU A 32 26.63 -14.68 -19.28
N ASP A 33 26.69 -15.14 -20.54
CA ASP A 33 26.15 -14.39 -21.68
C ASP A 33 24.61 -14.34 -21.56
N PHE A 34 24.09 -13.19 -21.12
CA PHE A 34 22.68 -12.94 -21.08
C PHE A 34 22.12 -12.70 -22.47
N VAL A 35 21.07 -13.42 -22.81
CA VAL A 35 20.32 -13.26 -24.06
C VAL A 35 19.06 -12.44 -23.77
N VAL A 36 18.78 -11.44 -24.60
CA VAL A 36 17.55 -10.65 -24.52
C VAL A 36 16.37 -11.52 -24.93
N VAL A 37 15.32 -11.53 -24.13
CA VAL A 37 14.03 -12.12 -24.47
C VAL A 37 13.11 -11.00 -24.93
N GLU A 38 12.82 -10.98 -26.22
CA GLU A 38 11.87 -10.00 -26.77
C GLU A 38 10.49 -10.23 -26.18
N LEU A 39 9.87 -9.16 -25.71
CA LEU A 39 8.54 -9.19 -25.10
C LEU A 39 7.81 -7.89 -25.40
N GLU A 40 6.66 -8.01 -26.05
CA GLU A 40 5.76 -6.89 -26.33
C GLU A 40 4.39 -7.25 -25.78
N GLN A 41 3.91 -6.46 -24.81
CA GLN A 41 2.64 -6.71 -24.14
C GLN A 41 2.02 -5.40 -23.67
N ASN A 42 0.74 -5.22 -23.95
CA ASN A 42 -0.06 -4.09 -23.46
C ASN A 42 -1.02 -4.55 -22.35
N VAL A 43 -1.24 -3.68 -21.36
CA VAL A 43 -2.22 -3.91 -20.29
C VAL A 43 -3.56 -3.30 -20.67
N THR A 44 -4.59 -4.14 -20.71
CA THR A 44 -5.99 -3.74 -20.94
C THR A 44 -6.90 -4.09 -19.77
N ALA A 45 -6.43 -4.91 -18.85
CA ALA A 45 -7.12 -5.34 -17.65
C ALA A 45 -6.65 -4.51 -16.44
N LEU A 46 -7.56 -4.28 -15.49
CA LEU A 46 -7.23 -3.62 -14.24
C LEU A 46 -6.27 -4.48 -13.40
N GLU A 47 -5.20 -3.87 -12.90
CA GLU A 47 -4.29 -4.52 -11.97
C GLU A 47 -4.93 -4.67 -10.59
N PRO A 48 -4.68 -5.76 -9.87
CA PRO A 48 -5.25 -6.01 -8.55
C PRO A 48 -4.71 -5.05 -7.47
N LEU A 49 -5.36 -5.02 -6.31
CA LEU A 49 -4.91 -4.27 -5.12
C LEU A 49 -4.89 -2.74 -5.30
N LYS A 50 -5.67 -2.21 -6.24
CA LYS A 50 -5.77 -0.77 -6.52
C LYS A 50 -7.07 -0.43 -7.26
N GLY A 51 -7.35 0.86 -7.44
CA GLY A 51 -8.41 1.35 -8.32
C GLY A 51 -9.67 1.83 -7.61
N LEU A 52 -10.76 1.94 -8.36
CA LEU A 52 -12.04 2.31 -7.79
C LEU A 52 -12.63 1.15 -6.99
N VAL A 53 -13.33 1.49 -5.91
CA VAL A 53 -13.91 0.54 -4.94
C VAL A 53 -15.42 0.72 -4.91
N PHE A 54 -16.17 -0.35 -4.92
CA PHE A 54 -17.62 -0.34 -4.72
C PHE A 54 -17.97 -1.06 -3.41
N TRP A 55 -19.06 -0.63 -2.77
CA TRP A 55 -19.67 -1.38 -1.70
C TRP A 55 -19.96 -2.81 -2.15
N GLN A 56 -19.79 -3.78 -1.26
CA GLN A 56 -19.94 -5.20 -1.57
C GLN A 56 -21.31 -5.53 -2.18
N ASP A 57 -22.39 -4.90 -1.71
CA ASP A 57 -23.74 -5.10 -2.25
C ASP A 57 -23.89 -4.54 -3.65
N LEU A 58 -23.30 -3.37 -3.91
CA LEU A 58 -23.29 -2.79 -5.26
C LEU A 58 -22.45 -3.63 -6.21
N ALA A 59 -21.25 -4.01 -5.79
CA ALA A 59 -20.36 -4.89 -6.58
C ALA A 59 -21.06 -6.20 -6.94
N ARG A 60 -21.77 -6.81 -5.99
CA ARG A 60 -22.57 -8.01 -6.21
C ARG A 60 -23.71 -7.77 -7.23
N SER A 61 -24.51 -6.73 -7.03
CA SER A 61 -25.67 -6.44 -7.88
C SER A 61 -25.30 -6.00 -9.29
N LYS A 62 -24.11 -5.40 -9.48
CA LYS A 62 -23.60 -4.88 -10.74
C LYS A 62 -22.46 -5.71 -11.34
N HIS A 63 -22.17 -6.89 -10.78
CA HIS A 63 -21.04 -7.72 -11.19
C HIS A 63 -21.02 -8.04 -12.69
N ALA A 64 -22.17 -8.40 -13.27
CA ALA A 64 -22.27 -8.73 -14.69
C ALA A 64 -21.81 -7.57 -15.62
N THR A 65 -21.91 -6.31 -15.16
CA THR A 65 -21.57 -5.15 -15.95
C THR A 65 -20.22 -4.56 -15.57
N TYR A 66 -19.89 -4.51 -14.27
CA TYR A 66 -18.72 -3.81 -13.73
C TYR A 66 -17.67 -4.72 -13.10
N GLY A 67 -17.89 -6.04 -13.04
CA GLY A 67 -16.98 -6.95 -12.35
C GLY A 67 -15.54 -6.91 -12.87
N SER A 68 -15.33 -6.67 -14.18
CA SER A 68 -13.99 -6.50 -14.74
C SER A 68 -13.47 -5.05 -14.69
N ALA A 69 -14.30 -4.10 -14.25
CA ALA A 69 -13.94 -2.69 -14.18
C ALA A 69 -13.45 -2.25 -12.79
N ILE A 70 -13.62 -3.10 -11.78
CA ILE A 70 -13.13 -2.89 -10.41
C ILE A 70 -12.31 -4.10 -9.97
N ALA A 71 -11.37 -3.89 -9.05
CA ALA A 71 -10.61 -4.96 -8.40
C ALA A 71 -10.89 -5.05 -6.90
N LEU A 72 -11.61 -4.07 -6.35
CA LEU A 72 -11.80 -3.91 -4.91
C LEU A 72 -13.26 -3.73 -4.54
N GLU A 73 -13.65 -4.32 -3.41
CA GLU A 73 -14.94 -4.12 -2.76
C GLU A 73 -14.75 -3.56 -1.36
N PHE A 74 -15.70 -2.76 -0.88
CA PHE A 74 -15.67 -2.17 0.45
C PHE A 74 -16.68 -2.86 1.37
N LEU A 75 -16.26 -3.09 2.61
CA LEU A 75 -17.17 -3.54 3.68
C LEU A 75 -16.77 -2.94 5.03
N TYR A 76 -17.74 -2.75 5.92
CA TYR A 76 -17.49 -2.52 7.32
C TYR A 76 -17.34 -3.83 8.09
N LEU A 77 -16.40 -3.84 9.04
CA LEU A 77 -16.31 -4.86 10.08
C LEU A 77 -16.65 -4.20 11.43
N LEU A 78 -17.73 -4.63 12.06
CA LEU A 78 -18.10 -4.20 13.40
C LEU A 78 -17.44 -5.13 14.42
N TYR A 79 -16.88 -4.56 15.47
CA TYR A 79 -16.23 -5.37 16.49
C TYR A 79 -17.23 -6.33 17.18
N SER A 80 -18.48 -5.89 17.38
CA SER A 80 -19.55 -6.71 17.95
C SER A 80 -19.98 -7.88 17.06
N ASP A 81 -19.71 -7.83 15.74
CA ASP A 81 -20.16 -8.89 14.83
C ASP A 81 -19.27 -10.13 14.91
N VAL A 82 -18.01 -9.95 15.30
CA VAL A 82 -17.03 -11.04 15.35
C VAL A 82 -16.59 -11.40 16.76
N VAL A 83 -16.86 -10.56 17.77
CA VAL A 83 -16.52 -10.84 19.16
C VAL A 83 -17.75 -11.40 19.88
N VAL A 84 -17.78 -12.72 20.09
CA VAL A 84 -18.92 -13.43 20.67
C VAL A 84 -18.86 -13.54 22.21
N GLY A 85 -17.72 -13.16 22.81
CA GLY A 85 -17.54 -13.21 24.26
C GLY A 85 -16.10 -12.99 24.69
N ALA A 86 -15.80 -13.33 25.93
CA ALA A 86 -14.45 -13.36 26.46
C ALA A 86 -14.27 -14.54 27.44
N ALA A 87 -13.02 -15.03 27.54
CA ALA A 87 -12.62 -15.97 28.59
C ALA A 87 -12.55 -15.28 29.95
N ALA A 88 -12.35 -16.06 31.02
CA ALA A 88 -12.30 -15.52 32.38
C ALA A 88 -11.15 -14.52 32.63
N ASP A 89 -10.09 -14.59 31.84
CA ASP A 89 -8.95 -13.66 31.85
C ASP A 89 -9.15 -12.41 30.97
N GLY A 90 -10.37 -12.24 30.40
CA GLY A 90 -10.71 -11.14 29.50
C GLY A 90 -10.25 -11.31 28.05
N THR A 91 -9.65 -12.47 27.70
CA THR A 91 -9.26 -12.75 26.29
C THR A 91 -10.51 -12.88 25.43
N PRO A 92 -10.65 -12.07 24.33
CA PRO A 92 -11.81 -12.14 23.46
C PRO A 92 -11.94 -13.51 22.79
N THR A 93 -13.17 -13.97 22.64
CA THR A 93 -13.52 -15.12 21.80
C THR A 93 -14.20 -14.64 20.54
N TYR A 94 -13.80 -15.21 19.40
CA TYR A 94 -14.19 -14.73 18.07
C TYR A 94 -14.99 -15.79 17.31
N ASP A 95 -16.00 -15.32 16.58
CA ASP A 95 -16.60 -16.02 15.46
C ASP A 95 -16.40 -15.17 14.18
N TRP A 96 -15.51 -15.60 13.33
CA TRP A 96 -15.17 -14.91 12.09
C TRP A 96 -16.01 -15.38 10.89
N SER A 97 -16.93 -16.34 11.07
CA SER A 97 -17.60 -17.03 9.96
C SER A 97 -18.34 -16.09 9.01
N SER A 98 -19.07 -15.09 9.55
CA SER A 98 -19.78 -14.10 8.73
C SER A 98 -18.82 -13.21 7.94
N PHE A 99 -17.75 -12.74 8.59
CA PHE A 99 -16.73 -11.92 7.95
C PHE A 99 -15.97 -12.70 6.86
N GLU A 100 -15.57 -13.93 7.14
CA GLU A 100 -14.92 -14.79 6.14
C GLU A 100 -15.85 -15.12 4.96
N GLY A 101 -17.14 -15.34 5.22
CA GLY A 101 -18.13 -15.49 4.17
C GLY A 101 -18.23 -14.28 3.24
N ALA A 102 -18.12 -13.06 3.79
CA ALA A 102 -18.09 -11.82 3.01
C ALA A 102 -16.80 -11.71 2.18
N LEU A 103 -15.65 -12.05 2.75
CA LEU A 103 -14.37 -12.08 2.03
C LEU A 103 -14.38 -13.11 0.87
N ASP A 104 -14.90 -14.30 1.13
CA ASP A 104 -15.00 -15.35 0.11
C ASP A 104 -15.98 -14.99 -1.01
N ALA A 105 -17.06 -14.28 -0.69
CA ALA A 105 -18.00 -13.79 -1.68
C ALA A 105 -17.36 -12.73 -2.60
N ALA A 106 -16.54 -11.82 -2.09
CA ALA A 106 -15.78 -10.87 -2.91
C ALA A 106 -14.76 -11.60 -3.80
N ARG A 107 -13.99 -12.52 -3.22
CA ARG A 107 -13.04 -13.35 -3.97
C ARG A 107 -13.72 -14.17 -5.09
N ALA A 108 -14.89 -14.72 -4.86
CA ALA A 108 -15.65 -15.45 -5.87
C ALA A 108 -16.05 -14.57 -7.07
N ARG A 109 -16.11 -13.25 -6.88
CA ARG A 109 -16.32 -12.25 -7.96
C ARG A 109 -15.01 -11.77 -8.60
N GLY A 110 -13.86 -12.23 -8.14
CA GLY A 110 -12.56 -11.82 -8.66
C GLY A 110 -11.96 -10.59 -7.97
N HIS A 111 -12.50 -10.18 -6.81
CA HIS A 111 -12.11 -8.95 -6.11
C HIS A 111 -11.47 -9.23 -4.75
N GLN A 112 -10.73 -8.24 -4.25
CA GLN A 112 -10.24 -8.16 -2.88
C GLN A 112 -11.01 -7.08 -2.11
N THR A 113 -10.82 -7.02 -0.79
CA THR A 113 -11.62 -6.14 0.05
C THR A 113 -10.79 -5.01 0.66
N VAL A 114 -11.41 -3.83 0.76
CA VAL A 114 -11.05 -2.76 1.69
C VAL A 114 -11.98 -2.90 2.89
N VAL A 115 -11.41 -3.16 4.06
CA VAL A 115 -12.17 -3.42 5.28
C VAL A 115 -12.01 -2.27 6.25
N ARG A 116 -13.11 -1.60 6.61
CA ARG A 116 -13.11 -0.52 7.61
C ARG A 116 -13.73 -0.99 8.91
N LEU A 117 -12.99 -0.85 10.01
CA LEU A 117 -13.42 -1.24 11.35
C LEU A 117 -14.03 -0.05 12.08
N ARG A 118 -15.24 -0.19 12.63
CA ARG A 118 -15.93 0.93 13.31
C ARG A 118 -16.66 0.54 14.57
N TYR A 119 -16.77 1.51 15.50
CA TYR A 119 -17.63 1.45 16.68
C TYR A 119 -18.90 2.27 16.52
N THR A 120 -18.78 3.43 15.87
CA THR A 120 -19.76 4.51 15.90
C THR A 120 -20.27 4.82 14.49
N GLU A 121 -21.59 4.89 14.40
CA GLU A 121 -22.31 5.35 13.20
C GLU A 121 -23.51 6.20 13.63
N PRO A 122 -23.68 7.40 13.08
CA PRO A 122 -24.90 8.17 13.23
C PRO A 122 -26.13 7.36 12.78
N GLY A 123 -27.22 7.43 13.58
CA GLY A 123 -28.44 6.68 13.32
C GLY A 123 -28.43 5.22 13.77
N ALA A 124 -27.28 4.64 14.12
CA ALA A 124 -27.22 3.30 14.68
C ALA A 124 -27.82 3.26 16.11
N ALA A 125 -28.52 2.16 16.45
CA ALA A 125 -29.18 2.01 17.72
C ALA A 125 -28.23 1.85 18.94
N ALA A 126 -26.98 1.50 18.71
CA ALA A 126 -25.93 1.33 19.71
C ALA A 126 -24.55 1.35 19.06
N THR A 127 -23.50 1.48 19.87
CA THR A 127 -22.12 1.28 19.40
C THR A 127 -21.86 -0.20 19.09
N ALA A 128 -20.88 -0.46 18.21
CA ALA A 128 -20.38 -1.81 17.93
C ALA A 128 -19.34 -2.30 18.97
N VAL A 129 -19.37 -1.81 20.19
CA VAL A 129 -18.54 -2.32 21.29
C VAL A 129 -19.06 -3.71 21.70
N PRO A 130 -18.18 -4.72 21.89
CA PRO A 130 -18.61 -6.06 22.28
C PRO A 130 -19.36 -6.08 23.63
N ALA A 131 -20.35 -6.96 23.74
CA ALA A 131 -21.25 -7.03 24.91
C ALA A 131 -20.50 -7.23 26.23
N HIS A 132 -19.43 -8.02 26.26
CA HIS A 132 -18.65 -8.25 27.49
C HIS A 132 -17.92 -6.99 27.98
N ILE A 133 -17.52 -6.10 27.05
CA ILE A 133 -16.95 -4.79 27.41
C ILE A 133 -18.01 -3.86 27.93
N LYS A 134 -19.21 -3.81 27.30
CA LYS A 134 -20.36 -3.03 27.78
C LYS A 134 -20.82 -3.46 29.16
N ALA A 135 -20.65 -4.74 29.49
CA ALA A 135 -20.99 -5.29 30.82
C ALA A 135 -19.92 -5.06 31.90
N SER A 136 -18.73 -4.50 31.52
CA SER A 136 -17.67 -4.24 32.51
C SER A 136 -18.07 -3.14 33.47
N SER A 137 -17.60 -3.26 34.74
CA SER A 137 -17.91 -2.28 35.78
C SER A 137 -17.45 -0.88 35.40
N GLY A 138 -18.38 0.09 35.52
CA GLY A 138 -18.11 1.49 35.25
C GLY A 138 -18.10 1.88 33.74
N TYR A 139 -18.34 0.95 32.81
CA TYR A 139 -18.51 1.30 31.41
C TYR A 139 -19.80 2.05 31.15
N ALA A 140 -19.74 3.23 30.52
CA ALA A 140 -20.91 4.07 30.25
C ALA A 140 -20.75 4.79 28.89
N GLU A 141 -21.51 4.36 27.88
CA GLU A 141 -21.58 5.04 26.58
C GLU A 141 -22.22 6.44 26.73
N THR A 142 -21.75 7.36 25.88
CA THR A 142 -22.37 8.67 25.74
C THR A 142 -23.18 8.76 24.46
N THR A 143 -24.21 9.62 24.46
CA THR A 143 -25.07 9.84 23.28
C THR A 143 -25.18 11.31 22.98
N ASN A 144 -25.40 11.62 21.70
CA ASN A 144 -25.74 12.96 21.22
C ASN A 144 -26.79 12.88 20.11
N VAL A 145 -27.45 14.00 19.83
CA VAL A 145 -28.34 14.15 18.68
C VAL A 145 -27.68 15.17 17.73
N LEU A 146 -27.45 14.77 16.51
CA LEU A 146 -26.87 15.61 15.47
C LEU A 146 -27.91 16.63 14.96
N SER A 147 -27.47 17.66 14.25
CA SER A 147 -28.35 18.64 13.61
C SER A 147 -29.27 18.03 12.54
N SER A 148 -28.90 16.87 11.99
CA SER A 148 -29.75 16.05 11.12
C SER A 148 -30.93 15.39 11.83
N GLY A 149 -30.94 15.38 13.16
CA GLY A 149 -31.90 14.65 14.03
C GLY A 149 -31.49 13.22 14.33
N GLU A 150 -30.39 12.73 13.80
CA GLU A 150 -29.88 11.38 14.07
C GLU A 150 -29.26 11.29 15.46
N THR A 151 -29.57 10.22 16.18
CA THR A 151 -28.88 9.89 17.42
C THR A 151 -27.57 9.19 17.12
N VAL A 152 -26.52 9.56 17.85
CA VAL A 152 -25.21 8.91 17.74
C VAL A 152 -24.75 8.44 19.12
N HIS A 153 -24.24 7.22 19.19
CA HIS A 153 -23.71 6.59 20.39
C HIS A 153 -22.19 6.50 20.30
N TYR A 154 -21.50 6.83 21.39
CA TYR A 154 -20.04 6.79 21.47
C TYR A 154 -19.57 5.80 22.51
N PRO A 155 -18.50 5.02 22.22
CA PRO A 155 -17.83 4.19 23.22
C PRO A 155 -17.32 5.02 24.40
N ASP A 156 -17.24 4.39 25.55
CA ASP A 156 -16.61 4.98 26.73
C ASP A 156 -15.09 4.85 26.66
N TRP A 157 -14.43 5.87 26.13
CA TRP A 157 -12.96 5.91 26.04
C TRP A 157 -12.25 6.24 27.36
N SER A 158 -12.96 6.32 28.49
CA SER A 158 -12.38 6.28 29.83
C SER A 158 -12.15 4.84 30.31
N SER A 159 -12.79 3.86 29.67
CA SER A 159 -12.74 2.44 30.05
C SER A 159 -11.38 1.80 29.70
N ALA A 160 -10.64 1.41 30.74
CA ALA A 160 -9.41 0.63 30.57
C ALA A 160 -9.65 -0.73 29.87
N ALA A 161 -10.83 -1.34 30.12
CA ALA A 161 -11.22 -2.59 29.46
C ALA A 161 -11.37 -2.41 27.94
N LEU A 162 -12.05 -1.33 27.50
CA LEU A 162 -12.17 -1.00 26.08
C LEU A 162 -10.80 -0.74 25.43
N MET A 163 -9.95 0.06 26.07
CA MET A 163 -8.60 0.37 25.55
C MET A 163 -7.72 -0.87 25.42
N ALA A 164 -7.75 -1.76 26.43
CA ALA A 164 -7.01 -3.02 26.37
C ALA A 164 -7.56 -3.96 25.28
N PHE A 165 -8.89 -4.08 25.20
CA PHE A 165 -9.57 -4.84 24.14
C PHE A 165 -9.19 -4.32 22.76
N HIS A 166 -9.24 -3.01 22.54
CA HIS A 166 -8.95 -2.40 21.24
C HIS A 166 -7.56 -2.79 20.73
N LYS A 167 -6.51 -2.64 21.53
CA LYS A 167 -5.15 -3.07 21.17
C LYS A 167 -5.06 -4.57 20.89
N ARG A 168 -5.68 -5.38 21.76
CA ARG A 168 -5.67 -6.83 21.61
C ARG A 168 -6.36 -7.28 20.33
N PHE A 169 -7.51 -6.68 20.00
CA PHE A 169 -8.26 -6.98 18.79
C PHE A 169 -7.39 -6.80 17.53
N TYR A 170 -6.66 -5.67 17.43
CA TYR A 170 -5.77 -5.44 16.26
C TYR A 170 -4.59 -6.41 16.20
N THR A 171 -4.09 -6.83 17.35
CA THR A 171 -3.08 -7.91 17.39
C THR A 171 -3.63 -9.22 16.83
N ASP A 172 -4.84 -9.60 17.22
CA ASP A 172 -5.48 -10.84 16.79
C ASP A 172 -5.93 -10.76 15.32
N LEU A 173 -6.44 -9.59 14.88
CA LEU A 173 -6.79 -9.29 13.48
C LEU A 173 -5.56 -9.41 12.57
N ALA A 174 -4.46 -8.76 12.93
CA ALA A 174 -3.23 -8.81 12.15
C ALA A 174 -2.67 -10.23 12.05
N ARG A 175 -2.62 -10.96 13.18
CA ARG A 175 -2.19 -12.37 13.19
C ARG A 175 -2.96 -13.24 12.21
N ARG A 176 -4.26 -12.94 12.03
CA ARG A 176 -5.15 -13.74 11.18
C ARG A 176 -5.16 -13.28 9.73
N TYR A 177 -5.14 -11.96 9.48
CA TYR A 177 -5.49 -11.39 8.18
C TYR A 177 -4.42 -10.50 7.54
N ASP A 178 -3.26 -10.23 8.17
CA ASP A 178 -2.23 -9.40 7.54
C ASP A 178 -1.74 -10.00 6.22
N GLY A 179 -1.58 -11.34 6.16
CA GLY A 179 -1.20 -12.07 4.94
C GLY A 179 -2.38 -12.55 4.08
N ASP A 180 -3.65 -12.31 4.47
CA ASP A 180 -4.79 -12.85 3.77
C ASP A 180 -4.96 -12.21 2.38
N SER A 181 -4.98 -13.06 1.34
CA SER A 181 -5.08 -12.62 -0.06
C SER A 181 -6.43 -11.99 -0.43
N ARG A 182 -7.46 -12.15 0.42
CA ARG A 182 -8.80 -11.57 0.22
C ARG A 182 -8.89 -10.13 0.69
N VAL A 183 -7.93 -9.66 1.53
CA VAL A 183 -7.92 -8.30 2.08
C VAL A 183 -6.79 -7.49 1.46
N ALA A 184 -7.15 -6.40 0.77
CA ALA A 184 -6.18 -5.48 0.19
C ALA A 184 -5.74 -4.40 1.18
N PHE A 185 -6.68 -3.78 1.91
CA PHE A 185 -6.41 -2.69 2.85
C PHE A 185 -7.33 -2.77 4.06
N PHE A 186 -6.81 -2.35 5.21
CA PHE A 186 -7.60 -2.05 6.39
C PHE A 186 -7.71 -0.54 6.58
N GLN A 187 -8.85 -0.09 7.11
CA GLN A 187 -9.09 1.29 7.54
C GLN A 187 -9.63 1.29 8.96
N SER A 188 -9.21 2.27 9.76
CA SER A 188 -9.62 2.40 11.16
C SER A 188 -9.65 3.85 11.62
N GLY A 189 -10.41 4.09 12.68
CA GLY A 189 -10.51 5.36 13.37
C GLY A 189 -11.42 5.26 14.56
N PHE A 190 -11.59 6.36 15.28
CA PHE A 190 -12.28 6.41 16.56
C PHE A 190 -13.61 7.16 16.53
N GLY A 191 -13.89 7.88 15.45
CA GLY A 191 -15.07 8.73 15.30
C GLY A 191 -16.19 8.09 14.49
N HIS A 192 -17.00 8.94 13.89
CA HIS A 192 -18.10 8.52 13.02
C HIS A 192 -17.55 7.70 11.86
N TRP A 193 -18.20 6.61 11.48
CA TRP A 193 -17.82 5.73 10.36
C TRP A 193 -16.35 5.25 10.40
N ALA A 194 -15.72 5.24 11.58
CA ALA A 194 -14.29 4.99 11.78
C ALA A 194 -13.37 6.05 11.15
N GLU A 195 -13.87 7.25 10.96
CA GLU A 195 -13.05 8.42 10.60
C GLU A 195 -12.48 9.05 11.87
N TYR A 196 -11.68 10.10 11.70
CA TYR A 196 -11.01 10.72 12.85
C TYR A 196 -11.69 12.02 13.28
N HIS A 197 -13.03 12.02 13.29
CA HIS A 197 -13.84 13.15 13.68
C HIS A 197 -15.18 12.73 14.31
N THR A 198 -15.83 13.66 14.97
CA THR A 198 -17.18 13.56 15.54
C THR A 198 -18.02 14.75 15.08
N SER A 199 -18.11 14.97 13.75
CA SER A 199 -18.78 16.13 13.16
C SER A 199 -20.19 16.32 13.75
N GLY A 200 -20.50 17.56 14.16
CA GLY A 200 -21.77 17.88 14.83
C GLY A 200 -21.82 17.56 16.32
N THR A 201 -20.77 16.94 16.90
CA THR A 201 -20.66 16.68 18.35
C THR A 201 -19.34 17.25 18.89
N ARG A 202 -19.40 17.80 20.10
CA ARG A 202 -18.17 18.25 20.78
C ARG A 202 -17.31 17.03 21.15
N VAL A 203 -16.06 17.04 20.70
CA VAL A 203 -15.05 16.08 21.14
C VAL A 203 -14.74 16.25 22.62
N ALA A 204 -14.80 15.16 23.39
CA ALA A 204 -14.36 15.07 24.76
C ALA A 204 -13.36 13.92 24.87
N LEU A 205 -12.05 14.28 24.77
CA LEU A 205 -10.95 13.31 24.86
C LEU A 205 -10.99 12.56 26.20
N GLY A 206 -10.88 11.23 26.15
CA GLY A 206 -11.03 10.36 27.30
C GLY A 206 -12.49 10.12 27.70
N THR A 207 -13.46 10.48 26.85
CA THR A 207 -14.89 10.23 27.06
C THR A 207 -15.50 9.67 25.79
N ASN A 208 -15.87 10.51 24.81
CA ASN A 208 -16.46 10.09 23.54
C ASN A 208 -15.41 9.90 22.42
N PHE A 209 -14.17 10.24 22.71
CA PHE A 209 -13.02 10.04 21.84
C PHE A 209 -11.79 9.70 22.71
N PRO A 210 -10.86 8.84 22.26
CA PRO A 210 -9.73 8.44 23.11
C PRO A 210 -8.78 9.60 23.42
N THR A 211 -8.09 9.53 24.56
CA THR A 211 -7.05 10.50 24.90
C THR A 211 -5.93 10.49 23.88
N LYS A 212 -5.21 11.61 23.73
CA LYS A 212 -4.04 11.68 22.82
C LYS A 212 -2.94 10.69 23.19
N ASP A 213 -2.77 10.39 24.47
CA ASP A 213 -1.77 9.42 24.92
C ASP A 213 -2.15 7.99 24.48
N PHE A 214 -3.41 7.60 24.66
CA PHE A 214 -3.87 6.29 24.17
C PHE A 214 -3.78 6.18 22.65
N GLN A 215 -4.13 7.23 21.91
CA GLN A 215 -3.99 7.24 20.46
C GLN A 215 -2.53 7.04 20.03
N ALA A 216 -1.57 7.72 20.71
CA ALA A 216 -0.14 7.55 20.43
C ALA A 216 0.32 6.12 20.71
N GLU A 217 -0.07 5.58 21.87
CA GLU A 217 0.22 4.18 22.23
C GLU A 217 -0.36 3.21 21.19
N PHE A 218 -1.60 3.42 20.77
CA PHE A 218 -2.27 2.57 19.79
C PHE A 218 -1.59 2.63 18.41
N LEU A 219 -1.28 3.82 17.88
CA LEU A 219 -0.62 3.97 16.59
C LEU A 219 0.75 3.29 16.56
N GLN A 220 1.54 3.43 17.64
CA GLN A 220 2.82 2.74 17.79
C GLN A 220 2.66 1.22 17.95
N HIS A 221 1.57 0.78 18.61
CA HIS A 221 1.27 -0.63 18.77
C HIS A 221 0.92 -1.33 17.45
N VAL A 222 0.11 -0.68 16.60
CA VAL A 222 -0.38 -1.32 15.37
C VAL A 222 0.60 -1.24 14.20
N GLU A 223 1.50 -0.28 14.20
CA GLU A 223 2.43 -0.07 13.09
C GLU A 223 3.25 -1.33 12.73
N PRO A 224 3.87 -2.05 13.69
CA PRO A 224 4.63 -3.26 13.37
C PRO A 224 3.77 -4.50 13.08
N LEU A 225 2.46 -4.44 13.28
CA LEU A 225 1.58 -5.60 13.13
C LEU A 225 1.16 -5.85 11.67
N PHE A 226 1.01 -4.77 10.89
CA PHE A 226 0.49 -4.82 9.53
C PHE A 226 1.63 -4.62 8.51
N VAL A 227 2.29 -5.72 8.16
CA VAL A 227 3.49 -5.74 7.31
C VAL A 227 3.13 -5.95 5.83
N GLN A 228 2.10 -6.76 5.55
CA GLN A 228 1.70 -7.16 4.21
C GLN A 228 0.42 -6.45 3.74
N THR A 229 -0.51 -6.18 4.66
CA THR A 229 -1.78 -5.51 4.37
C THR A 229 -1.76 -4.12 5.02
N PRO A 230 -1.66 -3.03 4.26
CA PRO A 230 -1.60 -1.69 4.85
C PRO A 230 -2.84 -1.36 5.68
N LEU A 231 -2.62 -0.82 6.90
CA LEU A 231 -3.63 -0.21 7.75
C LEU A 231 -3.61 1.31 7.55
N SER A 232 -4.76 1.93 7.33
CA SER A 232 -4.90 3.36 7.07
C SER A 232 -5.80 4.03 8.13
N PHE A 233 -5.54 5.32 8.39
CA PHE A 233 -6.36 6.18 9.25
C PHE A 233 -6.87 7.39 8.47
N GLY A 234 -8.01 7.95 8.89
CA GLY A 234 -8.58 9.15 8.28
C GLY A 234 -7.60 10.34 8.34
N ILE A 235 -7.58 11.15 7.28
CA ILE A 235 -6.69 12.34 7.21
C ILE A 235 -6.92 13.32 8.36
N ASN A 236 -8.12 13.34 8.94
CA ASN A 236 -8.48 14.14 10.10
C ASN A 236 -7.64 13.81 11.35
N SER A 237 -6.92 12.68 11.35
CA SER A 237 -5.91 12.38 12.37
C SER A 237 -4.73 13.38 12.37
N ALA A 238 -4.58 14.22 11.36
CA ALA A 238 -3.69 15.37 11.39
C ALA A 238 -4.22 16.57 12.20
N SER A 239 -5.51 16.58 12.56
CA SER A 239 -6.10 17.69 13.35
C SER A 239 -5.72 17.59 14.83
N ALA A 240 -5.07 18.62 15.37
CA ALA A 240 -4.74 18.70 16.78
C ALA A 240 -5.97 18.68 17.71
N THR A 241 -7.19 18.93 17.19
CA THR A 241 -8.43 18.78 17.93
C THR A 241 -8.68 17.34 18.35
N TYR A 242 -8.35 16.38 17.48
CA TYR A 242 -8.65 14.97 17.67
C TYR A 242 -7.44 14.13 18.07
N SER A 243 -6.23 14.52 17.62
CA SER A 243 -5.08 13.63 17.53
C SER A 243 -3.78 14.27 18.01
N PRO A 244 -2.82 13.48 18.52
CA PRO A 244 -1.48 13.95 18.85
C PRO A 244 -0.53 13.99 17.65
N VAL A 245 -0.91 13.56 16.44
CA VAL A 245 -0.01 13.26 15.33
C VAL A 245 0.81 14.49 14.89
N THR A 246 0.19 15.67 14.81
CA THR A 246 0.89 16.90 14.47
C THR A 246 1.70 17.50 15.62
N GLU A 247 1.48 17.03 16.84
CA GLU A 247 2.21 17.46 18.04
C GLU A 247 3.43 16.56 18.32
N ARG A 248 3.47 15.37 17.75
CA ARG A 248 4.49 14.34 17.98
C ARG A 248 5.06 13.84 16.65
N ALA A 249 6.23 14.32 16.26
CA ALA A 249 6.83 14.03 14.97
C ALA A 249 7.05 12.53 14.71
N GLU A 250 7.32 11.74 15.76
CA GLU A 250 7.47 10.30 15.69
C GLU A 250 6.19 9.59 15.23
N LEU A 251 5.01 10.12 15.56
CA LEU A 251 3.73 9.55 15.11
C LEU A 251 3.47 9.86 13.63
N ALA A 252 3.79 11.07 13.19
CA ALA A 252 3.71 11.44 11.78
C ALA A 252 4.69 10.63 10.90
N ALA A 253 5.78 10.10 11.49
CA ALA A 253 6.78 9.28 10.81
C ALA A 253 6.36 7.81 10.62
N LEU A 254 5.35 7.31 11.33
CA LEU A 254 4.87 5.93 11.21
C LEU A 254 4.34 5.62 9.81
N SER A 255 4.43 4.36 9.39
CA SER A 255 4.14 3.91 8.02
C SER A 255 2.68 3.48 7.78
N TYR A 256 1.72 3.93 8.60
CA TYR A 256 0.31 3.71 8.28
C TYR A 256 -0.16 4.55 7.08
N GLY A 257 -1.15 4.02 6.34
CA GLY A 257 -1.78 4.72 5.24
C GLY A 257 -2.75 5.82 5.67
N LEU A 258 -3.24 6.56 4.71
CA LEU A 258 -4.26 7.59 4.92
C LEU A 258 -5.49 7.29 4.06
N PHE A 259 -6.68 7.69 4.54
CA PHE A 259 -7.87 7.78 3.71
C PHE A 259 -8.56 9.12 3.92
N ASP A 260 -9.04 9.68 2.81
CA ASP A 260 -9.78 10.94 2.75
C ASP A 260 -11.27 10.60 2.63
N ASP A 261 -12.09 11.12 3.53
CA ASP A 261 -13.53 10.84 3.62
C ASP A 261 -14.40 11.71 2.71
N SER A 262 -13.79 12.65 1.99
CA SER A 262 -14.50 13.61 1.13
C SER A 262 -13.63 14.12 -0.02
N PHE A 263 -13.00 13.19 -0.74
CA PHE A 263 -12.10 13.51 -1.84
C PHE A 263 -12.82 14.22 -2.99
N MET A 264 -12.20 15.24 -3.58
CA MET A 264 -12.70 16.05 -4.70
C MET A 264 -13.95 16.88 -4.41
N HIS A 265 -14.30 17.22 -3.15
CA HIS A 265 -15.35 18.21 -2.91
C HIS A 265 -14.91 19.63 -3.29
N ALA A 266 -15.89 20.56 -3.41
CA ALA A 266 -15.65 21.94 -3.88
C ALA A 266 -14.58 22.72 -3.07
N GLN A 267 -14.36 22.36 -1.81
CA GLN A 267 -13.40 23.05 -0.92
C GLN A 267 -12.21 22.16 -0.57
N HIS A 268 -11.97 21.08 -1.30
CA HIS A 268 -10.91 20.11 -0.97
C HIS A 268 -9.53 20.77 -0.97
N ASP A 269 -9.17 21.45 -2.05
CA ASP A 269 -7.84 22.05 -2.25
C ASP A 269 -7.85 23.43 -2.92
N VAL A 270 -9.03 24.05 -3.07
CA VAL A 270 -9.24 25.21 -3.96
C VAL A 270 -8.87 26.56 -3.33
N TRP A 271 -8.62 26.62 -2.03
CA TRP A 271 -8.58 27.91 -1.36
C TRP A 271 -7.19 28.51 -1.25
N GLN A 272 -7.12 29.83 -1.33
CA GLN A 272 -5.92 30.60 -0.99
C GLN A 272 -5.41 30.15 0.38
N GLY A 273 -4.42 29.29 0.40
CA GLY A 273 -3.86 28.67 1.60
C GLY A 273 -4.31 27.20 1.83
N GLY A 274 -4.91 26.56 0.84
CA GLY A 274 -5.36 25.16 0.88
C GLY A 274 -6.73 24.96 1.54
N GLY A 275 -7.55 24.08 0.97
CA GLY A 275 -8.78 23.58 1.58
C GLY A 275 -8.53 22.81 2.86
N TYR A 276 -9.59 22.43 3.55
CA TYR A 276 -9.45 21.69 4.81
C TYR A 276 -8.71 20.35 4.61
N ASN A 277 -9.10 19.55 3.63
CA ASN A 277 -8.50 18.26 3.37
C ASN A 277 -7.04 18.38 2.89
N GLU A 278 -6.76 19.31 1.98
CA GLU A 278 -5.38 19.57 1.53
C GLU A 278 -4.46 19.93 2.71
N ARG A 279 -4.92 20.79 3.63
CA ARG A 279 -4.10 21.15 4.82
C ARG A 279 -3.78 19.94 5.70
N LEU A 280 -4.72 19.02 5.86
CA LEU A 280 -4.49 17.78 6.62
C LEU A 280 -3.47 16.88 5.90
N LEU A 281 -3.59 16.74 4.59
CA LEU A 281 -2.64 15.99 3.77
C LEU A 281 -1.25 16.63 3.75
N LEU A 282 -1.17 17.98 3.71
CA LEU A 282 0.09 18.72 3.84
C LEU A 282 0.74 18.53 5.21
N ALA A 283 -0.05 18.48 6.29
CA ALA A 283 0.46 18.21 7.63
C ALA A 283 1.12 16.82 7.73
N TYR A 284 0.70 15.88 6.90
CA TYR A 284 1.34 14.58 6.72
C TYR A 284 2.49 14.56 5.71
N ASN A 285 2.83 15.68 5.09
CA ASN A 285 3.80 15.73 4.00
C ASN A 285 3.46 14.74 2.87
N HIS A 286 2.26 14.86 2.31
CA HIS A 286 1.72 13.91 1.31
C HIS A 286 2.63 13.75 0.09
N THR A 287 3.43 14.77 -0.27
CA THR A 287 4.38 14.72 -1.39
C THR A 287 5.46 13.64 -1.26
N THR A 288 5.73 13.18 -0.05
CA THR A 288 6.69 12.10 0.23
C THR A 288 6.08 10.94 1.01
N ARG A 289 4.94 11.15 1.70
CA ARG A 289 4.32 10.10 2.51
C ARG A 289 3.89 8.90 1.67
N HIS A 290 3.37 9.15 0.46
CA HIS A 290 3.00 8.08 -0.46
C HIS A 290 4.15 7.11 -0.76
N LEU A 291 5.42 7.51 -0.62
CA LEU A 291 6.56 6.61 -0.85
C LEU A 291 6.64 5.47 0.18
N ARG A 292 5.92 5.56 1.30
CA ARG A 292 5.94 4.54 2.37
C ARG A 292 4.58 3.92 2.70
N ALA A 293 3.48 4.61 2.42
CA ALA A 293 2.14 4.16 2.80
C ALA A 293 1.07 4.65 1.81
N PRO A 294 -0.02 3.88 1.58
CA PRO A 294 -1.05 4.22 0.61
C PRO A 294 -1.87 5.44 1.04
N VAL A 295 -2.39 6.15 0.03
CA VAL A 295 -3.45 7.12 0.18
C VAL A 295 -4.68 6.59 -0.57
N GLY A 296 -5.81 6.54 0.12
CA GLY A 296 -7.10 6.14 -0.43
C GLY A 296 -8.21 7.05 0.09
N GLY A 297 -9.46 6.59 0.04
CA GLY A 297 -10.56 7.32 0.62
C GLY A 297 -11.89 7.08 -0.09
N GLU A 298 -12.71 8.12 -0.09
CA GLU A 298 -14.05 8.16 -0.67
C GLU A 298 -14.23 9.45 -1.48
N ILE A 299 -14.85 9.33 -2.64
CA ILE A 299 -15.35 10.51 -3.36
C ILE A 299 -16.38 11.21 -2.48
N SER A 300 -16.34 12.53 -2.42
CA SER A 300 -17.20 13.36 -1.59
C SER A 300 -18.68 13.02 -1.73
N TYR A 301 -19.37 12.95 -0.60
CA TYR A 301 -20.83 12.82 -0.49
C TYR A 301 -21.51 14.15 -0.20
N TYR A 302 -20.81 15.30 -0.23
CA TYR A 302 -21.41 16.60 0.06
C TYR A 302 -22.50 17.00 -0.95
N THR A 303 -22.32 16.59 -2.19
CA THR A 303 -23.37 16.72 -3.21
C THR A 303 -23.45 15.46 -4.05
N SER A 304 -24.64 15.16 -4.60
CA SER A 304 -24.76 14.03 -5.54
C SER A 304 -23.93 14.26 -6.81
N ALA A 305 -23.71 15.51 -7.21
CA ALA A 305 -22.86 15.84 -8.37
C ALA A 305 -21.40 15.42 -8.14
N ASP A 306 -20.86 15.51 -6.91
CA ASP A 306 -19.51 15.07 -6.62
C ASP A 306 -19.35 13.58 -6.98
N GLN A 307 -20.27 12.73 -6.51
CA GLN A 307 -20.27 11.30 -6.81
C GLN A 307 -20.55 10.99 -8.29
N HIS A 308 -21.52 11.66 -8.89
CA HIS A 308 -22.00 11.34 -10.24
C HIS A 308 -21.06 11.80 -11.34
N ASP A 309 -20.36 12.93 -11.13
CA ASP A 309 -19.70 13.65 -12.21
C ASP A 309 -18.16 13.69 -12.10
N PHE A 310 -17.54 13.13 -11.04
CA PHE A 310 -16.08 13.17 -10.91
C PHE A 310 -15.36 12.43 -12.07
N LEU A 311 -16.03 11.50 -12.74
CA LEU A 311 -15.54 10.80 -13.94
C LEU A 311 -15.81 11.54 -15.25
N ALA A 312 -16.44 12.71 -15.21
CA ALA A 312 -16.64 13.52 -16.40
C ALA A 312 -15.31 13.91 -17.07
N PRO A 313 -15.25 14.08 -18.41
CA PRO A 313 -14.01 14.45 -19.10
C PRO A 313 -13.41 15.79 -18.64
N HIS A 314 -14.25 16.71 -18.15
CA HIS A 314 -13.84 18.00 -17.58
C HIS A 314 -13.70 17.96 -16.05
N GLY A 315 -14.03 16.82 -15.43
CA GLY A 315 -14.02 16.64 -13.98
C GLY A 315 -15.06 17.47 -13.24
N ILE A 316 -14.83 17.70 -11.96
CA ILE A 316 -15.65 18.52 -11.07
C ILE A 316 -14.77 19.56 -10.36
N HIS A 317 -15.35 20.68 -9.96
CA HIS A 317 -14.68 21.72 -9.16
C HIS A 317 -13.32 22.18 -9.73
N GLY A 318 -13.16 22.15 -11.07
CA GLY A 318 -11.94 22.62 -11.76
C GLY A 318 -10.81 21.60 -11.83
N THR A 319 -11.04 20.34 -11.43
CA THR A 319 -10.05 19.26 -11.53
C THR A 319 -10.66 17.97 -12.07
N THR A 320 -9.88 17.20 -12.82
CA THR A 320 -10.29 15.85 -13.27
C THR A 320 -9.86 14.80 -12.25
N TRP A 321 -10.44 13.61 -12.34
CA TRP A 321 -10.01 12.45 -11.55
C TRP A 321 -8.52 12.21 -11.72
N GLU A 322 -8.02 12.25 -12.95
CA GLU A 322 -6.61 11.98 -13.26
C GLU A 322 -5.68 13.00 -12.58
N ASN A 323 -6.02 14.29 -12.63
CA ASN A 323 -5.22 15.32 -12.02
C ASN A 323 -5.26 15.24 -10.48
N ALA A 324 -6.44 15.07 -9.90
CA ALA A 324 -6.60 14.99 -8.46
C ALA A 324 -5.92 13.72 -7.89
N SER A 325 -6.17 12.56 -8.50
CA SER A 325 -5.57 11.31 -8.04
C SER A 325 -4.05 11.30 -8.19
N ALA A 326 -3.50 11.88 -9.26
CA ALA A 326 -2.05 12.03 -9.44
C ALA A 326 -1.45 13.00 -8.42
N LYS A 327 -2.09 14.15 -8.14
CA LYS A 327 -1.64 15.12 -7.13
C LYS A 327 -1.46 14.50 -5.75
N TYR A 328 -2.38 13.61 -5.36
CA TYR A 328 -2.40 12.99 -4.02
C TYR A 328 -1.92 11.54 -4.00
N HIS A 329 -1.44 11.02 -5.14
CA HIS A 329 -0.92 9.64 -5.26
C HIS A 329 -1.93 8.57 -4.81
N ILE A 330 -3.18 8.72 -5.25
CA ILE A 330 -4.29 7.86 -4.84
C ILE A 330 -4.05 6.42 -5.29
N THR A 331 -4.20 5.47 -4.37
CA THR A 331 -4.08 4.03 -4.64
C THR A 331 -5.44 3.38 -4.87
N TYR A 332 -6.44 3.75 -4.06
CA TYR A 332 -7.80 3.25 -4.18
C TYR A 332 -8.79 4.32 -3.71
N MET A 333 -10.02 4.29 -4.26
CA MET A 333 -11.03 5.29 -3.94
C MET A 333 -12.43 4.68 -3.99
N LEU A 334 -13.18 4.77 -2.89
CA LEU A 334 -14.58 4.39 -2.85
C LEU A 334 -15.40 5.37 -3.69
N ALA A 335 -16.11 4.84 -4.67
CA ALA A 335 -16.88 5.61 -5.66
C ALA A 335 -18.26 4.99 -5.87
N ASN A 336 -18.94 4.68 -4.75
CA ASN A 336 -20.14 3.84 -4.78
C ASN A 336 -21.27 4.41 -5.62
N ASP A 337 -21.55 5.70 -5.48
CA ASP A 337 -22.72 6.32 -6.12
C ASP A 337 -22.43 6.87 -7.53
N CYS A 338 -21.20 6.66 -8.05
CA CYS A 338 -20.83 7.11 -9.39
C CYS A 338 -21.75 6.55 -10.49
N LEU A 339 -22.34 5.37 -10.24
CA LEU A 339 -23.25 4.73 -11.20
C LEU A 339 -24.60 5.48 -11.37
N GLY A 340 -24.91 6.46 -10.51
CA GLY A 340 -26.01 7.40 -10.70
C GLY A 340 -25.74 8.45 -11.78
N GLY A 341 -24.46 8.66 -12.15
CA GLY A 341 -24.04 9.65 -13.14
C GLY A 341 -23.96 9.10 -14.56
N ALA A 342 -23.89 10.00 -15.53
CA ALA A 342 -23.84 9.66 -16.95
C ALA A 342 -22.45 9.16 -17.41
N TYR A 343 -21.40 9.40 -16.64
CA TYR A 343 -20.01 9.18 -17.05
C TYR A 343 -19.42 7.85 -16.57
N ALA A 344 -20.05 7.16 -15.64
CA ALA A 344 -19.55 5.91 -15.07
C ALA A 344 -19.84 4.70 -15.96
N THR A 345 -19.42 4.73 -17.22
CA THR A 345 -19.45 3.53 -18.07
C THR A 345 -18.41 2.51 -17.55
N PRO A 346 -18.60 1.20 -17.80
CA PRO A 346 -17.62 0.18 -17.39
C PRO A 346 -16.19 0.50 -17.85
N ASP A 347 -16.01 0.96 -19.08
CA ASP A 347 -14.71 1.35 -19.63
C ASP A 347 -14.12 2.55 -18.91
N ARG A 348 -14.92 3.56 -18.57
CA ARG A 348 -14.45 4.74 -17.85
C ARG A 348 -14.08 4.41 -16.41
N VAL A 349 -14.87 3.58 -15.73
CA VAL A 349 -14.59 3.08 -14.37
C VAL A 349 -13.28 2.29 -14.37
N ARG A 350 -13.10 1.38 -15.33
CA ARG A 350 -11.85 0.61 -15.49
C ARG A 350 -10.65 1.54 -15.73
N THR A 351 -10.74 2.46 -16.68
CA THR A 351 -9.65 3.39 -17.01
C THR A 351 -9.29 4.28 -15.81
N ALA A 352 -10.28 4.76 -15.07
CA ALA A 352 -10.05 5.52 -13.84
C ALA A 352 -9.35 4.67 -12.76
N GLY A 353 -9.74 3.39 -12.63
CA GLY A 353 -9.09 2.44 -11.73
C GLY A 353 -7.66 2.11 -12.16
N MET A 354 -7.39 1.96 -13.46
CA MET A 354 -6.05 1.73 -13.99
C MET A 354 -5.12 2.93 -13.73
N HIS A 355 -5.66 4.16 -13.78
CA HIS A 355 -4.87 5.36 -13.48
C HIS A 355 -4.42 5.44 -12.02
N ALA A 356 -5.21 4.94 -11.08
CA ALA A 356 -4.85 4.92 -9.65
C ALA A 356 -3.71 3.91 -9.37
N GLY A 357 -2.93 4.17 -8.31
CA GLY A 357 -1.94 3.23 -7.81
C GLY A 357 -0.73 3.03 -8.73
N TYR A 358 -0.19 1.82 -8.70
CA TYR A 358 0.96 1.41 -9.50
C TYR A 358 0.56 1.03 -10.93
N HIS A 359 1.53 1.13 -11.86
CA HIS A 359 1.43 0.56 -13.20
C HIS A 359 2.81 0.05 -13.61
N LEU A 360 2.93 -1.24 -13.93
CA LEU A 360 4.21 -1.89 -14.11
C LEU A 360 4.54 -2.08 -15.60
N VAL A 361 5.75 -1.66 -15.98
CA VAL A 361 6.29 -1.82 -17.33
C VAL A 361 7.62 -2.55 -17.27
N VAL A 362 7.73 -3.68 -17.94
CA VAL A 362 8.99 -4.40 -18.13
C VAL A 362 9.75 -3.74 -19.26
N THR A 363 10.92 -3.18 -18.96
CA THR A 363 11.75 -2.43 -19.91
C THR A 363 13.00 -3.18 -20.37
N ASP A 364 13.39 -4.24 -19.64
CA ASP A 364 14.48 -5.14 -20.02
C ASP A 364 14.18 -6.54 -19.46
N TYR A 365 14.41 -7.58 -20.28
CA TYR A 365 14.28 -8.97 -19.89
C TYR A 365 15.39 -9.78 -20.54
N ARG A 366 16.26 -10.33 -19.71
CA ARG A 366 17.40 -11.11 -20.15
C ARG A 366 17.48 -12.41 -19.38
N VAL A 367 17.88 -13.46 -20.09
CA VAL A 367 18.07 -14.79 -19.49
C VAL A 367 19.45 -15.33 -19.79
N ALA A 368 20.00 -16.03 -18.84
CA ALA A 368 21.13 -16.92 -18.96
C ALA A 368 20.67 -18.33 -18.56
N ARG A 369 21.53 -19.32 -18.62
CA ARG A 369 21.17 -20.71 -18.35
C ARG A 369 20.55 -20.91 -16.98
N THR A 370 21.11 -20.27 -15.94
CA THR A 370 20.71 -20.51 -14.54
C THR A 370 20.01 -19.34 -13.89
N ARG A 371 19.88 -18.20 -14.57
CA ARG A 371 19.29 -16.97 -13.99
C ARG A 371 18.65 -16.07 -15.05
N ALA A 372 17.80 -15.19 -14.58
CA ALA A 372 17.19 -14.14 -15.39
C ALA A 372 17.34 -12.78 -14.69
N ARG A 373 17.36 -11.72 -15.48
CA ARG A 373 17.31 -10.31 -15.05
C ARG A 373 16.14 -9.63 -15.71
N VAL A 374 15.30 -9.01 -14.89
CA VAL A 374 14.11 -8.28 -15.36
C VAL A 374 14.14 -6.89 -14.75
N THR A 375 14.16 -5.87 -15.61
CA THR A 375 14.02 -4.48 -15.18
C THR A 375 12.56 -4.06 -15.28
N VAL A 376 11.98 -3.70 -14.15
CA VAL A 376 10.59 -3.24 -14.05
C VAL A 376 10.58 -1.77 -13.67
N ARG A 377 9.82 -0.97 -14.39
CA ARG A 377 9.52 0.44 -14.10
C ARG A 377 8.09 0.57 -13.59
N ASN A 378 7.89 1.35 -12.54
CA ASN A 378 6.56 1.77 -12.13
C ASN A 378 6.23 3.11 -12.81
N THR A 379 5.31 3.11 -13.76
CA THR A 379 4.82 4.31 -14.46
C THR A 379 3.51 4.84 -13.89
N GLY A 380 2.96 4.17 -12.85
CA GLY A 380 1.78 4.63 -12.12
C GLY A 380 2.02 5.87 -11.27
N ILE A 381 1.02 6.26 -10.50
CA ILE A 381 1.04 7.47 -9.66
C ILE A 381 1.38 7.19 -8.19
N ALA A 382 1.39 5.92 -7.77
CA ALA A 382 1.73 5.52 -6.40
C ALA A 382 2.68 4.30 -6.41
N PRO A 383 3.42 4.03 -5.32
CA PRO A 383 4.23 2.83 -5.19
C PRO A 383 3.41 1.54 -5.19
N VAL A 384 4.11 0.43 -5.39
CA VAL A 384 3.61 -0.91 -5.07
C VAL A 384 3.66 -1.08 -3.54
N TYR A 385 2.51 -1.21 -2.88
CA TYR A 385 2.50 -1.36 -1.40
C TYR A 385 2.46 -2.80 -0.92
N HIS A 386 2.09 -3.73 -1.77
CA HIS A 386 2.06 -5.16 -1.47
C HIS A 386 3.31 -5.86 -2.00
N PRO A 387 3.73 -6.99 -1.40
CA PRO A 387 4.89 -7.74 -1.87
C PRO A 387 4.58 -8.43 -3.21
N LEU A 388 4.89 -7.77 -4.34
CA LEU A 388 4.86 -8.34 -5.68
C LEU A 388 6.26 -8.79 -6.08
N PHE A 389 6.37 -9.88 -6.83
CA PHE A 389 7.64 -10.50 -7.21
C PHE A 389 7.69 -10.82 -8.71
N VAL A 390 8.81 -10.51 -9.33
CA VAL A 390 9.16 -11.07 -10.63
C VAL A 390 9.30 -12.59 -10.48
N THR A 391 8.70 -13.34 -11.42
CA THR A 391 8.73 -14.80 -11.44
C THR A 391 9.00 -15.27 -12.86
N VAL A 392 10.02 -16.09 -13.06
CA VAL A 392 10.39 -16.65 -14.36
C VAL A 392 10.30 -18.16 -14.27
N ASN A 393 9.55 -18.80 -15.18
CA ASN A 393 9.29 -20.25 -15.19
C ASN A 393 8.85 -20.80 -13.83
N GLY A 394 8.05 -20.02 -13.07
CA GLY A 394 7.58 -20.38 -11.73
C GLY A 394 8.58 -20.14 -10.60
N VAL A 395 9.82 -19.76 -10.88
CA VAL A 395 10.83 -19.40 -9.86
C VAL A 395 10.72 -17.91 -9.55
N ARG A 396 10.55 -17.57 -8.28
CA ARG A 396 10.35 -16.21 -7.77
C ARG A 396 11.70 -15.55 -7.44
N ALA A 397 11.86 -14.27 -7.80
CA ALA A 397 12.97 -13.44 -7.32
C ALA A 397 12.91 -13.31 -5.79
N GLU A 398 14.05 -13.24 -5.13
CA GLU A 398 14.11 -13.05 -3.67
C GLU A 398 13.60 -11.68 -3.25
N ARG A 399 13.93 -10.64 -4.02
CA ARG A 399 13.54 -9.25 -3.74
C ARG A 399 12.13 -8.97 -4.29
N SER A 400 11.25 -8.44 -3.46
CA SER A 400 9.95 -7.93 -3.90
C SER A 400 10.05 -6.55 -4.54
N MET A 401 9.02 -6.19 -5.32
CA MET A 401 8.80 -4.84 -5.85
C MET A 401 8.12 -3.90 -4.84
N GLN A 402 7.89 -4.35 -3.60
CA GLN A 402 7.26 -3.52 -2.59
C GLN A 402 8.02 -2.20 -2.42
N ARG A 403 7.30 -1.09 -2.45
CA ARG A 403 7.82 0.29 -2.45
C ARG A 403 8.60 0.70 -3.72
N LEU A 404 8.44 0.00 -4.85
CA LEU A 404 8.89 0.52 -6.13
C LEU A 404 8.13 1.82 -6.44
N ALA A 405 8.85 2.94 -6.33
CA ALA A 405 8.25 4.27 -6.40
C ALA A 405 7.83 4.67 -7.83
N PRO A 406 6.84 5.56 -7.99
CA PRO A 406 6.45 6.12 -9.28
C PRO A 406 7.66 6.70 -10.05
N GLY A 407 7.70 6.48 -11.34
CA GLY A 407 8.75 7.00 -12.22
C GLY A 407 10.11 6.30 -12.08
N THR A 408 10.27 5.35 -11.15
CA THR A 408 11.54 4.65 -10.92
C THR A 408 11.54 3.25 -11.53
N SER A 409 12.76 2.74 -11.78
CA SER A 409 13.00 1.39 -12.25
C SER A 409 13.88 0.62 -11.27
N ALA A 410 13.69 -0.71 -11.20
CA ALA A 410 14.57 -1.60 -10.48
C ALA A 410 14.76 -2.90 -11.26
N THR A 411 15.96 -3.47 -11.15
CA THR A 411 16.27 -4.78 -11.74
C THR A 411 16.14 -5.85 -10.67
N TYR A 412 15.46 -6.94 -11.04
CA TYR A 412 15.21 -8.12 -10.22
C TYR A 412 15.92 -9.30 -10.83
N GLU A 413 16.66 -10.04 -10.02
CA GLU A 413 17.35 -11.25 -10.45
C GLU A 413 16.58 -12.48 -9.94
N VAL A 414 16.38 -13.44 -10.84
CA VAL A 414 15.82 -14.77 -10.56
C VAL A 414 16.92 -15.78 -10.76
N THR A 415 17.22 -16.58 -9.76
CA THR A 415 18.29 -17.60 -9.77
C THR A 415 17.69 -19.01 -9.64
N GLY A 416 18.48 -20.03 -9.94
CA GLY A 416 18.00 -21.42 -9.84
C GLY A 416 17.14 -21.86 -11.02
N LEU A 417 17.24 -21.19 -12.16
CA LEU A 417 16.60 -21.56 -13.42
C LEU A 417 17.37 -22.69 -14.12
N ASP A 418 16.71 -23.34 -15.09
CA ASP A 418 17.34 -24.20 -16.07
C ASP A 418 16.73 -23.86 -17.46
N ILE A 419 17.41 -22.96 -18.17
CA ILE A 419 16.95 -22.41 -19.45
C ILE A 419 17.84 -22.94 -20.57
N ASP A 420 17.22 -23.58 -21.57
CA ASP A 420 17.89 -23.95 -22.82
C ASP A 420 18.03 -22.67 -23.68
N LEU A 421 19.27 -22.16 -23.79
CA LEU A 421 19.57 -20.98 -24.59
C LEU A 421 19.49 -21.22 -26.09
N ALA A 422 19.46 -22.48 -26.54
CA ALA A 422 19.28 -22.81 -27.97
C ALA A 422 17.79 -22.76 -28.37
N ASN A 423 16.89 -22.92 -27.39
CA ASN A 423 15.44 -22.85 -27.59
C ASN A 423 14.79 -22.17 -26.39
N ILE A 424 14.93 -20.84 -26.33
CA ILE A 424 14.52 -20.05 -25.15
C ILE A 424 13.00 -20.11 -24.99
N THR A 425 12.56 -20.77 -23.94
CA THR A 425 11.19 -20.72 -23.41
C THR A 425 11.26 -20.18 -21.98
N ALA A 426 11.04 -18.88 -21.81
CA ALA A 426 11.11 -18.23 -20.53
C ALA A 426 9.84 -17.41 -20.30
N THR A 427 8.94 -17.95 -19.46
CA THR A 427 7.66 -17.30 -19.13
C THR A 427 7.85 -16.35 -17.95
N LEU A 428 7.64 -15.07 -18.20
CA LEU A 428 7.66 -14.03 -17.19
C LEU A 428 6.25 -13.81 -16.62
N THR A 429 6.14 -13.78 -15.31
CA THR A 429 4.92 -13.41 -14.57
C THR A 429 5.25 -12.52 -13.37
N ILE A 430 4.26 -11.80 -12.87
CA ILE A 430 4.35 -11.09 -11.59
C ILE A 430 3.41 -11.77 -10.60
N THR A 431 3.95 -12.24 -9.49
CA THR A 431 3.25 -13.04 -8.48
C THR A 431 3.26 -12.38 -7.12
N SER A 432 2.36 -12.81 -6.23
CA SER A 432 2.30 -12.37 -4.82
C SER A 432 1.51 -13.37 -3.99
N ASP A 433 1.84 -13.46 -2.70
CA ASP A 433 1.02 -14.20 -1.73
C ASP A 433 -0.26 -13.44 -1.36
N LYS A 434 -0.35 -12.16 -1.75
CA LYS A 434 -1.56 -11.32 -1.65
C LYS A 434 -2.53 -11.50 -2.83
N LEU A 435 -2.23 -12.39 -3.76
CA LEU A 435 -3.12 -12.79 -4.85
C LEU A 435 -3.70 -14.16 -4.56
N TYR A 436 -4.99 -14.33 -4.80
CA TYR A 436 -5.62 -15.64 -4.70
C TYR A 436 -5.35 -16.47 -5.98
N PRO A 437 -5.48 -17.81 -5.93
CA PRO A 437 -5.26 -18.68 -7.08
C PRO A 437 -6.06 -18.25 -8.31
N GLY A 438 -5.38 -18.07 -9.43
CA GLY A 438 -5.97 -17.61 -10.70
C GLY A 438 -5.96 -16.08 -10.90
N GLN A 439 -5.64 -15.29 -9.88
CA GLN A 439 -5.44 -13.85 -10.04
C GLN A 439 -4.00 -13.56 -10.47
N HIS A 440 -3.83 -12.67 -11.43
CA HIS A 440 -2.53 -12.27 -11.97
C HIS A 440 -2.36 -10.75 -11.89
N VAL A 441 -1.10 -10.29 -11.85
CA VAL A 441 -0.76 -8.89 -12.06
C VAL A 441 -0.43 -8.72 -13.53
N PRO A 442 -1.28 -8.07 -14.34
CA PRO A 442 -0.92 -7.69 -15.70
C PRO A 442 0.18 -6.62 -15.65
N PHE A 443 1.03 -6.60 -16.65
CA PHE A 443 2.10 -5.62 -16.80
C PHE A 443 2.31 -5.30 -18.28
N GLU A 444 2.76 -4.10 -18.61
CA GLU A 444 3.24 -3.76 -19.94
C GLU A 444 4.67 -4.28 -20.13
N ALA A 445 5.04 -4.55 -21.37
CA ALA A 445 6.40 -4.91 -21.72
C ALA A 445 6.78 -4.33 -23.09
N HIS A 446 7.96 -3.72 -23.16
CA HIS A 446 8.55 -3.17 -24.37
C HIS A 446 10.04 -3.54 -24.39
N VAL A 447 10.33 -4.81 -24.71
CA VAL A 447 11.70 -5.36 -24.73
C VAL A 447 12.02 -5.81 -26.13
N SER A 448 13.06 -5.22 -26.75
CA SER A 448 13.57 -5.60 -28.06
C SER A 448 15.08 -5.81 -28.03
N ALA A 449 15.59 -6.65 -28.94
CA ALA A 449 17.02 -6.92 -29.06
C ALA A 449 17.84 -5.65 -29.42
N ASN A 450 17.20 -4.65 -30.00
CA ASN A 450 17.86 -3.40 -30.43
C ASN A 450 18.08 -2.37 -29.30
N THR A 451 17.58 -2.61 -28.10
CA THR A 451 17.80 -1.74 -26.93
C THR A 451 19.07 -2.07 -26.14
N ALA A 452 19.84 -3.07 -26.57
CA ALA A 452 21.09 -3.47 -25.95
C ALA A 452 22.27 -2.74 -26.58
N ASP A 453 22.94 -1.93 -25.79
CA ASP A 453 24.28 -1.36 -25.93
C ASP A 453 24.41 0.16 -26.08
N THR A 454 23.91 0.89 -25.06
CA THR A 454 24.49 2.23 -24.81
C THR A 454 25.05 2.41 -23.38
N ALA A 455 25.17 1.37 -22.59
CA ALA A 455 25.59 1.48 -21.18
C ALA A 455 26.64 0.46 -20.71
N SER A 456 27.64 0.12 -21.53
CA SER A 456 28.84 -0.55 -21.02
C SER A 456 30.09 -0.28 -21.83
N VAL A 457 30.61 0.94 -21.75
CA VAL A 457 32.05 1.16 -21.98
C VAL A 457 32.73 1.06 -20.61
N PRO A 458 33.58 0.08 -20.33
CA PRO A 458 34.21 -0.05 -19.02
C PRO A 458 35.16 1.14 -18.80
N ARG A 459 34.86 1.97 -17.81
CA ARG A 459 35.79 2.98 -17.26
C ARG A 459 37.02 2.36 -16.56
N LEU A 460 37.37 1.10 -16.84
CA LEU A 460 38.49 0.40 -16.19
C LEU A 460 39.83 0.58 -16.90
N LEU A 461 39.90 1.17 -18.12
CA LEU A 461 41.18 1.37 -18.80
C LEU A 461 41.92 2.65 -18.38
N LEU A 462 41.27 3.62 -17.72
CA LEU A 462 41.91 4.86 -17.30
C LEU A 462 42.66 4.79 -15.94
N ALA A 463 42.33 3.82 -15.10
CA ALA A 463 42.98 3.66 -13.81
C ALA A 463 44.32 2.92 -13.86
N ALA A 464 44.49 2.04 -14.86
CA ALA A 464 45.74 1.28 -15.01
C ALA A 464 46.89 2.14 -15.61
N THR A 465 46.57 3.14 -16.44
CA THR A 465 47.57 4.04 -17.02
C THR A 465 48.08 5.09 -16.02
N LEU A 466 47.25 5.47 -15.02
CA LEU A 466 47.66 6.46 -14.01
C LEU A 466 48.57 5.85 -12.93
N LEU A 467 48.48 4.56 -12.67
CA LEU A 467 49.33 3.88 -11.67
C LEU A 467 50.73 3.53 -12.21
N LEU A 468 50.88 3.42 -13.53
CA LEU A 468 52.20 3.19 -14.18
C LEU A 468 53.03 4.48 -14.29
N THR A 469 52.38 5.65 -14.33
CA THR A 469 53.10 6.95 -14.40
C THR A 469 53.51 7.47 -13.04
N LEU A 470 52.86 7.06 -11.92
CA LEU A 470 53.25 7.44 -10.57
C LEU A 470 54.33 6.52 -9.92
N GLY A 471 54.53 5.34 -10.49
CA GLY A 471 55.55 4.39 -10.01
C GLY A 471 56.97 4.68 -10.47
N VAL A 472 57.17 5.54 -11.49
CA VAL A 472 58.50 5.84 -12.05
C VAL A 472 59.10 7.13 -11.49
N SER A 473 58.36 7.96 -10.75
CA SER A 473 58.83 9.23 -10.18
C SER A 473 59.33 9.14 -8.74
N LEU A 474 59.45 7.95 -8.16
CA LEU A 474 59.90 7.75 -6.75
C LEU A 474 61.21 6.92 -6.66
N LEU A 475 61.97 6.82 -7.77
CA LEU A 475 63.29 6.18 -7.79
C LEU A 475 64.31 7.11 -8.50
N TRP A 476 64.47 8.34 -7.97
CA TRP A 476 65.67 9.19 -8.11
C TRP A 476 65.85 9.98 -6.83
#